data_429f5a4b45a2a100b285ad7c6c706639
#
_entry.id   429f5a4b45a2a100b285ad7c6c706639
#
_cell.length_a   1.000
_cell.length_b   1.000
_cell.length_c   1.000
_cell.angle_alpha   90.00
_cell.angle_beta   90.00
_cell.angle_gamma   90.00
#
_symmetry.space_group_name_H-M   'P 1'
#
loop_
_entity.id
_entity.type
_entity.pdbx_description
1 polymer ?
#
loop_
_entity_poly.entity_id
_entity_poly.type
_entity_poly.pdbx_seq_one_letter_code
_entity_poly.pdbx_strand_id
1 'polypeptide(L)'
;MPQLSRKTTFYAVLAAGIAFMVIGIASVLYNNTPVDVPLSGTIKPSMADVLTPNMNIGNTAHVVINGSIFNVTITDPNKQLIKSADAVSNFAYNLIAKKEGVHRIEIKNIGTSELAISGHAKTKGSEIAFGGQMMLVITGIIVTGFSLRLRH
;
A
#
# COMPACT_ATOMS: atom_id res chain seq x y z
N MET A 1 -10.27 47.50 -8.85
CA MET A 1 -9.51 46.27 -8.48
C MET A 1 -8.04 46.62 -8.56
N PRO A 2 -7.20 46.48 -7.50
CA PRO A 2 -5.80 46.77 -7.58
C PRO A 2 -5.12 45.83 -8.59
N GLN A 3 -4.51 46.38 -9.61
CA GLN A 3 -3.70 45.59 -10.55
C GLN A 3 -2.40 45.20 -9.84
N LEU A 4 -2.22 43.89 -9.65
CA LEU A 4 -0.97 43.33 -9.13
C LEU A 4 0.18 43.71 -10.07
N SER A 5 1.28 44.24 -9.50
CA SER A 5 2.50 44.50 -10.26
C SER A 5 2.99 43.24 -10.94
N ARG A 6 3.49 43.34 -12.17
CA ARG A 6 4.04 42.19 -12.95
C ARG A 6 5.08 41.39 -12.15
N LYS A 7 5.89 42.07 -11.34
CA LYS A 7 6.86 41.44 -10.42
C LYS A 7 6.16 40.61 -9.34
N THR A 8 5.09 41.13 -8.74
CA THR A 8 4.32 40.43 -7.70
C THR A 8 3.65 39.19 -8.27
N THR A 9 3.08 39.29 -9.48
CA THR A 9 2.49 38.12 -10.19
C THR A 9 3.55 37.06 -10.48
N PHE A 10 4.73 37.46 -10.97
CA PHE A 10 5.85 36.53 -11.20
C PHE A 10 6.20 35.73 -9.92
N TYR A 11 6.45 36.43 -8.80
CA TYR A 11 6.83 35.74 -7.58
C TYR A 11 5.70 34.86 -7.01
N ALA A 12 4.45 35.31 -7.11
CA ALA A 12 3.31 34.50 -6.66
C ALA A 12 3.16 33.21 -7.46
N VAL A 13 3.27 33.27 -8.80
CA VAL A 13 3.18 32.09 -9.68
C VAL A 13 4.39 31.17 -9.48
N LEU A 14 5.58 31.73 -9.32
CA LEU A 14 6.80 30.97 -9.02
C LEU A 14 6.68 30.21 -7.71
N ALA A 15 6.24 30.88 -6.64
CA ALA A 15 6.05 30.28 -5.33
C ALA A 15 5.00 29.15 -5.35
N ALA A 16 3.89 29.34 -6.09
CA ALA A 16 2.87 28.32 -6.26
C ALA A 16 3.42 27.08 -6.99
N GLY A 17 4.18 27.27 -8.06
CA GLY A 17 4.79 26.17 -8.80
C GLY A 17 5.78 25.36 -7.95
N ILE A 18 6.62 26.05 -7.17
CA ILE A 18 7.56 25.41 -6.24
C ILE A 18 6.79 24.63 -5.15
N ALA A 19 5.72 25.24 -4.58
CA ALA A 19 4.90 24.57 -3.57
C ALA A 19 4.27 23.27 -4.10
N PHE A 20 3.73 23.27 -5.32
CA PHE A 20 3.19 22.05 -5.92
C PHE A 20 4.26 20.95 -6.11
N MET A 21 5.46 21.33 -6.54
CA MET A 21 6.56 20.36 -6.67
C MET A 21 6.95 19.77 -5.31
N VAL A 22 7.12 20.60 -4.29
CA VAL A 22 7.50 20.15 -2.94
C VAL A 22 6.43 19.24 -2.35
N ILE A 23 5.15 19.60 -2.45
CA ILE A 23 4.03 18.78 -1.96
C ILE A 23 3.97 17.46 -2.73
N GLY A 24 4.11 17.50 -4.05
CA GLY A 24 4.09 16.29 -4.87
C GLY A 24 5.22 15.32 -4.52
N ILE A 25 6.45 15.80 -4.40
CA ILE A 25 7.62 14.99 -4.02
C ILE A 25 7.47 14.44 -2.59
N ALA A 26 7.10 15.29 -1.63
CA ALA A 26 6.88 14.87 -0.24
C ALA A 26 5.80 13.77 -0.15
N SER A 27 4.72 13.91 -0.92
CA SER A 27 3.64 12.92 -0.98
C SER A 27 4.09 11.59 -1.57
N VAL A 28 4.94 11.60 -2.62
CA VAL A 28 5.53 10.38 -3.20
C VAL A 28 6.40 9.65 -2.16
N LEU A 29 7.24 10.39 -1.45
CA LEU A 29 8.09 9.82 -0.40
C LEU A 29 7.25 9.21 0.73
N TYR A 30 6.21 9.91 1.17
CA TYR A 30 5.32 9.43 2.24
C TYR A 30 4.58 8.13 1.84
N ASN A 31 4.07 8.04 0.62
CA ASN A 31 3.32 6.86 0.16
C ASN A 31 4.20 5.64 -0.15
N ASN A 32 5.50 5.83 -0.32
CA ASN A 32 6.44 4.71 -0.43
C ASN A 32 6.84 4.12 0.93
N THR A 33 6.44 4.74 2.05
CA THR A 33 6.64 4.13 3.36
C THR A 33 5.68 2.96 3.55
N PRO A 34 6.18 1.78 3.99
CA PRO A 34 5.31 0.64 4.28
C PRO A 34 4.30 0.99 5.38
N VAL A 35 3.04 0.68 5.13
CA VAL A 35 1.95 0.84 6.11
C VAL A 35 1.74 -0.49 6.82
N ASP A 36 1.67 -0.45 8.14
CA ASP A 36 1.35 -1.64 8.94
C ASP A 36 -0.18 -1.80 9.01
N VAL A 37 -0.67 -2.90 8.45
CA VAL A 37 -2.09 -3.22 8.38
C VAL A 37 -2.36 -4.41 9.29
N PRO A 38 -3.28 -4.29 10.28
CA PRO A 38 -3.65 -5.41 11.11
C PRO A 38 -4.38 -6.48 10.27
N LEU A 39 -3.99 -7.73 10.48
CA LEU A 39 -4.67 -8.89 9.94
C LEU A 39 -5.50 -9.49 11.08
N SER A 40 -6.80 -9.25 11.09
CA SER A 40 -7.68 -9.78 12.15
C SER A 40 -9.01 -10.16 11.55
N GLY A 41 -9.54 -11.31 11.96
CA GLY A 41 -10.83 -11.79 11.49
C GLY A 41 -11.20 -13.12 12.13
N THR A 42 -12.43 -13.56 11.83
CA THR A 42 -12.92 -14.89 12.19
C THR A 42 -13.49 -15.57 10.96
N ILE A 43 -13.23 -16.87 10.84
CA ILE A 43 -13.76 -17.69 9.74
C ILE A 43 -14.69 -18.75 10.35
N LYS A 44 -15.97 -18.71 9.95
CA LYS A 44 -16.97 -19.69 10.37
C LYS A 44 -16.67 -21.09 9.81
N PRO A 45 -17.21 -22.15 10.42
CA PRO A 45 -17.10 -23.50 9.91
C PRO A 45 -17.50 -23.60 8.43
N SER A 46 -16.77 -24.41 7.67
CA SER A 46 -16.98 -24.67 6.23
C SER A 46 -16.81 -23.44 5.33
N MET A 47 -16.33 -22.30 5.85
CA MET A 47 -16.02 -21.10 5.06
C MET A 47 -14.53 -20.99 4.76
N ALA A 48 -14.21 -20.17 3.76
CA ALA A 48 -12.85 -19.79 3.42
C ALA A 48 -12.74 -18.27 3.41
N ASP A 49 -11.55 -17.77 3.71
CA ASP A 49 -11.19 -16.36 3.60
C ASP A 49 -9.85 -16.21 2.88
N VAL A 50 -9.63 -15.04 2.28
CA VAL A 50 -8.44 -14.75 1.50
C VAL A 50 -7.90 -13.39 1.87
N LEU A 51 -6.71 -13.38 2.47
CA LEU A 51 -5.97 -12.17 2.74
C LEU A 51 -5.03 -11.88 1.57
N THR A 52 -5.03 -10.64 1.09
CA THR A 52 -4.27 -10.24 -0.11
C THR A 52 -3.37 -9.03 0.17
N PRO A 53 -2.33 -9.17 1.03
CA PRO A 53 -1.41 -8.07 1.29
C PRO A 53 -0.59 -7.74 0.03
N ASN A 54 -0.61 -6.46 -0.38
CA ASN A 54 0.27 -5.95 -1.43
C ASN A 54 1.58 -5.50 -0.80
N MET A 55 2.68 -6.18 -1.12
CA MET A 55 3.95 -6.05 -0.41
C MET A 55 5.08 -5.65 -1.34
N ASN A 56 5.98 -4.78 -0.87
CA ASN A 56 7.28 -4.55 -1.51
C ASN A 56 8.28 -5.64 -1.10
N ILE A 57 9.34 -5.81 -1.88
CA ILE A 57 10.43 -6.72 -1.55
C ILE A 57 10.99 -6.38 -0.16
N GLY A 58 11.14 -7.38 0.70
CA GLY A 58 11.62 -7.23 2.08
C GLY A 58 10.53 -6.89 3.10
N ASN A 59 9.30 -6.54 2.68
CA ASN A 59 8.19 -6.37 3.61
C ASN A 59 7.80 -7.71 4.25
N THR A 60 7.26 -7.63 5.46
CA THR A 60 6.89 -8.80 6.26
C THR A 60 5.39 -8.83 6.50
N ALA A 61 4.83 -10.04 6.54
CA ALA A 61 3.48 -10.29 7.05
C ALA A 61 3.54 -11.42 8.09
N HIS A 62 3.13 -11.11 9.29
CA HIS A 62 3.01 -12.08 10.38
C HIS A 62 1.55 -12.48 10.51
N VAL A 63 1.28 -13.78 10.36
CA VAL A 63 -0.06 -14.35 10.42
C VAL A 63 -0.08 -15.45 11.47
N VAL A 64 -1.04 -15.37 12.36
CA VAL A 64 -1.33 -16.40 13.35
C VAL A 64 -2.80 -16.80 13.20
N ILE A 65 -3.04 -18.11 13.08
CA ILE A 65 -4.37 -18.69 12.92
C ILE A 65 -4.54 -19.75 14.00
N ASN A 66 -5.60 -19.62 14.80
CA ASN A 66 -5.89 -20.53 15.89
C ASN A 66 -7.36 -20.96 15.86
N GLY A 67 -7.63 -22.17 16.28
CA GLY A 67 -9.00 -22.66 16.51
C GLY A 67 -9.23 -24.05 15.99
N SER A 68 -10.24 -24.23 15.14
CA SER A 68 -10.63 -25.51 14.56
C SER A 68 -9.62 -26.04 13.55
N ILE A 69 -9.91 -27.15 12.90
CA ILE A 69 -9.07 -27.73 11.85
C ILE A 69 -9.23 -26.91 10.56
N PHE A 70 -8.13 -26.53 9.95
CA PHE A 70 -8.11 -25.73 8.71
C PHE A 70 -6.96 -26.07 7.81
N ASN A 71 -7.10 -25.68 6.54
CA ASN A 71 -6.03 -25.66 5.55
C ASN A 71 -5.62 -24.22 5.30
N VAL A 72 -4.33 -23.99 5.13
CA VAL A 72 -3.78 -22.69 4.73
C VAL A 72 -2.84 -22.87 3.55
N THR A 73 -2.94 -21.95 2.59
CA THR A 73 -2.06 -21.90 1.40
C THR A 73 -1.59 -20.47 1.20
N ILE A 74 -0.29 -20.28 1.09
CA ILE A 74 0.34 -18.97 0.86
C ILE A 74 1.04 -19.02 -0.50
N THR A 75 0.70 -18.08 -1.38
CA THR A 75 1.30 -17.95 -2.70
C THR A 75 1.90 -16.57 -2.92
N ASP A 76 2.92 -16.51 -3.77
CA ASP A 76 3.54 -15.27 -4.22
C ASP A 76 2.70 -14.58 -5.33
N PRO A 77 3.05 -13.36 -5.77
CA PRO A 77 2.34 -12.64 -6.84
C PRO A 77 2.26 -13.41 -8.17
N ASN A 78 3.19 -14.34 -8.42
CA ASN A 78 3.21 -15.20 -9.59
C ASN A 78 2.45 -16.52 -9.38
N LYS A 79 1.66 -16.63 -8.31
CA LYS A 79 0.92 -17.82 -7.90
C LYS A 79 1.82 -19.04 -7.56
N GLN A 80 3.10 -18.81 -7.29
CA GLN A 80 3.99 -19.88 -6.83
C GLN A 80 3.75 -20.14 -5.34
N LEU A 81 3.69 -21.41 -4.96
CA LEU A 81 3.49 -21.82 -3.58
C LEU A 81 4.70 -21.43 -2.72
N ILE A 82 4.44 -20.68 -1.66
CA ILE A 82 5.44 -20.32 -0.64
C ILE A 82 5.35 -21.30 0.53
N LYS A 83 4.13 -21.55 1.02
CA LYS A 83 3.86 -22.40 2.17
C LYS A 83 2.45 -22.97 2.09
N SER A 84 2.27 -24.23 2.49
CA SER A 84 0.96 -24.80 2.78
C SER A 84 1.01 -25.59 4.08
N ALA A 85 -0.14 -25.72 4.73
CA ALA A 85 -0.38 -26.63 5.83
C ALA A 85 -1.82 -27.10 5.76
N ASP A 86 -1.99 -28.42 5.90
CA ASP A 86 -3.29 -29.06 5.79
C ASP A 86 -3.67 -29.71 7.12
N ALA A 87 -4.95 -29.61 7.45
CA ALA A 87 -5.55 -30.21 8.66
C ALA A 87 -4.83 -29.81 9.96
N VAL A 88 -4.42 -28.55 10.09
CA VAL A 88 -3.80 -28.01 11.30
C VAL A 88 -4.81 -27.26 12.15
N SER A 89 -4.57 -27.14 13.47
CA SER A 89 -5.38 -26.35 14.40
C SER A 89 -4.71 -25.08 14.87
N ASN A 90 -3.39 -24.98 14.66
CA ASN A 90 -2.56 -23.83 14.95
C ASN A 90 -1.59 -23.60 13.82
N PHE A 91 -1.46 -22.36 13.38
CA PHE A 91 -0.52 -21.99 12.35
C PHE A 91 0.04 -20.59 12.64
N ALA A 92 1.35 -20.45 12.67
CA ALA A 92 2.02 -19.17 12.75
C ALA A 92 3.09 -19.10 11.68
N TYR A 93 3.09 -18.05 10.88
CA TYR A 93 4.04 -17.88 9.81
C TYR A 93 4.45 -16.42 9.64
N ASN A 94 5.74 -16.21 9.43
CA ASN A 94 6.29 -14.91 9.09
C ASN A 94 6.71 -14.93 7.61
N LEU A 95 5.85 -14.34 6.78
CA LEU A 95 6.09 -14.19 5.35
C LEU A 95 7.03 -13.01 5.13
N ILE A 96 8.14 -13.23 4.41
CA ILE A 96 9.01 -12.18 3.90
C ILE A 96 8.84 -12.13 2.39
N ALA A 97 8.40 -10.99 1.86
CA ALA A 97 8.19 -10.82 0.43
C ALA A 97 9.51 -10.85 -0.34
N LYS A 98 9.70 -11.84 -1.18
CA LYS A 98 10.83 -11.96 -2.12
C LYS A 98 10.54 -11.33 -3.48
N LYS A 99 9.29 -11.04 -3.76
CA LYS A 99 8.80 -10.38 -4.98
C LYS A 99 7.81 -9.29 -4.59
N GLU A 100 7.80 -8.20 -5.34
CA GLU A 100 6.83 -7.13 -5.20
C GLU A 100 5.48 -7.57 -5.77
N GLY A 101 4.39 -7.19 -5.10
CA GLY A 101 3.02 -7.41 -5.55
C GLY A 101 2.11 -8.05 -4.51
N VAL A 102 0.96 -8.51 -4.98
CA VAL A 102 -0.09 -9.08 -4.14
C VAL A 102 0.25 -10.51 -3.79
N HIS A 103 0.53 -10.78 -2.52
CA HIS A 103 0.63 -12.12 -1.97
C HIS A 103 -0.76 -12.59 -1.56
N ARG A 104 -1.02 -13.89 -1.67
CA ARG A 104 -2.32 -14.46 -1.34
C ARG A 104 -2.16 -15.47 -0.21
N ILE A 105 -2.92 -15.27 0.86
CA ILE A 105 -3.03 -16.20 1.99
C ILE A 105 -4.47 -16.69 2.00
N GLU A 106 -4.68 -17.91 1.56
CA GLU A 106 -5.98 -18.56 1.52
C GLU A 106 -6.12 -19.49 2.73
N ILE A 107 -7.20 -19.32 3.50
CA ILE A 107 -7.48 -20.07 4.72
C ILE A 107 -8.85 -20.70 4.55
N LYS A 108 -8.94 -22.02 4.67
CA LYS A 108 -10.19 -22.76 4.58
C LYS A 108 -10.46 -23.48 5.91
N ASN A 109 -11.51 -23.09 6.60
CA ASN A 109 -11.96 -23.77 7.80
C ASN A 109 -12.69 -25.07 7.42
N ILE A 110 -12.09 -26.20 7.75
CA ILE A 110 -12.66 -27.54 7.51
C ILE A 110 -13.17 -28.20 8.82
N GLY A 111 -13.05 -27.49 9.91
CA GLY A 111 -13.52 -27.97 11.21
C GLY A 111 -14.92 -27.49 11.57
N THR A 112 -15.29 -27.70 12.83
CA THR A 112 -16.65 -27.49 13.36
C THR A 112 -16.82 -26.22 14.19
N SER A 113 -15.72 -25.51 14.54
CA SER A 113 -15.74 -24.26 15.29
C SER A 113 -15.10 -23.13 14.50
N GLU A 114 -15.28 -21.89 14.94
CA GLU A 114 -14.70 -20.71 14.32
C GLU A 114 -13.17 -20.69 14.45
N LEU A 115 -12.51 -20.12 13.44
CA LEU A 115 -11.09 -19.79 13.45
C LEU A 115 -10.91 -18.32 13.81
N ALA A 116 -9.89 -18.02 14.59
CA ALA A 116 -9.42 -16.67 14.83
C ALA A 116 -8.14 -16.41 14.04
N ILE A 117 -8.15 -15.33 13.28
CA ILE A 117 -6.96 -14.82 12.56
C ILE A 117 -6.47 -13.59 13.29
N SER A 118 -5.17 -13.52 13.52
CA SER A 118 -4.49 -12.35 14.08
C SER A 118 -3.14 -12.16 13.44
N GLY A 119 -2.64 -10.92 13.45
CA GLY A 119 -1.34 -10.61 12.89
C GLY A 119 -1.28 -9.21 12.30
N HIS A 120 -0.27 -8.98 11.49
CA HIS A 120 -0.07 -7.70 10.81
C HIS A 120 0.74 -7.92 9.52
N ALA A 121 0.54 -7.05 8.55
CA ALA A 121 1.29 -7.04 7.30
C ALA A 121 1.80 -5.64 6.99
N LYS A 122 3.07 -5.52 6.63
CA LYS A 122 3.60 -4.30 6.03
C LYS A 122 3.24 -4.30 4.55
N THR A 123 2.31 -3.41 4.19
CA THR A 123 1.81 -3.30 2.82
C THR A 123 2.37 -2.06 2.13
N LYS A 124 2.40 -2.11 0.81
CA LYS A 124 2.67 -0.94 -0.03
C LYS A 124 1.49 0.05 0.08
N GLY A 125 1.78 1.35 0.09
CA GLY A 125 0.75 2.39 -0.01
C GLY A 125 -0.08 2.27 -1.30
N SER A 126 -1.23 2.94 -1.34
CA SER A 126 -2.17 2.85 -2.46
C SER A 126 -1.57 3.39 -3.76
N GLU A 127 -1.61 2.61 -4.85
CA GLU A 127 -1.15 3.01 -6.18
C GLU A 127 -1.98 4.16 -6.78
N ILE A 128 -3.24 4.31 -6.37
CA ILE A 128 -4.12 5.40 -6.81
C ILE A 128 -3.57 6.77 -6.37
N ALA A 129 -2.95 6.84 -5.20
CA ALA A 129 -2.34 8.05 -4.69
C ALA A 129 -1.13 8.49 -5.54
N PHE A 130 -0.38 7.55 -6.13
CA PHE A 130 0.81 7.86 -6.93
C PHE A 130 0.50 8.66 -8.19
N GLY A 131 -0.58 8.33 -8.89
CA GLY A 131 -1.01 9.07 -10.10
C GLY A 131 -1.32 10.54 -9.81
N GLY A 132 -2.05 10.82 -8.73
CA GLY A 132 -2.35 12.19 -8.31
C GLY A 132 -1.12 13.00 -7.90
N GLN A 133 -0.16 12.36 -7.25
CA GLN A 133 1.08 12.98 -6.81
C GLN A 133 2.00 13.36 -7.98
N MET A 134 2.13 12.47 -8.96
CA MET A 134 2.88 12.75 -10.19
C MET A 134 2.27 13.92 -10.98
N MET A 135 0.94 14.02 -11.01
CA MET A 135 0.23 15.17 -11.60
C MET A 135 0.60 16.49 -10.90
N LEU A 136 0.72 16.51 -9.56
CA LEU A 136 1.16 17.69 -8.82
C LEU A 136 2.58 18.12 -9.19
N VAL A 137 3.50 17.17 -9.31
CA VAL A 137 4.89 17.45 -9.72
C VAL A 137 4.92 18.04 -11.13
N ILE A 138 4.24 17.41 -12.08
CA ILE A 138 4.17 17.89 -13.48
C ILE A 138 3.54 19.29 -13.53
N THR A 139 2.43 19.50 -12.83
CA THR A 139 1.78 20.82 -12.75
C THR A 139 2.74 21.87 -12.18
N GLY A 140 3.47 21.53 -11.11
CA GLY A 140 4.47 22.41 -10.51
C GLY A 140 5.58 22.82 -11.51
N ILE A 141 6.07 21.87 -12.31
CA ILE A 141 7.08 22.14 -13.35
C ILE A 141 6.52 23.09 -14.42
N ILE A 142 5.29 22.84 -14.92
CA ILE A 142 4.62 23.67 -15.92
C ILE A 142 4.41 25.09 -15.41
N VAL A 143 3.88 25.24 -14.19
CA VAL A 143 3.61 26.53 -13.56
C VAL A 143 4.90 27.32 -13.32
N THR A 144 5.96 26.65 -12.86
CA THR A 144 7.28 27.27 -12.70
C THR A 144 7.86 27.72 -14.02
N GLY A 145 7.80 26.89 -15.06
CA GLY A 145 8.26 27.23 -16.42
C GLY A 145 7.50 28.41 -17.01
N PHE A 146 6.17 28.46 -16.81
CA PHE A 146 5.34 29.57 -17.23
C PHE A 146 5.69 30.88 -16.49
N SER A 147 5.96 30.79 -15.17
CA SER A 147 6.41 31.92 -14.38
C SER A 147 7.68 32.54 -14.95
N LEU A 148 8.68 31.74 -15.32
CA LEU A 148 9.94 32.25 -15.90
C LEU A 148 9.71 33.05 -17.18
N ARG A 149 8.69 32.67 -17.98
CA ARG A 149 8.30 33.45 -19.19
C ARG A 149 7.68 34.80 -18.85
N LEU A 150 7.03 34.96 -17.68
CA LEU A 150 6.47 36.24 -17.24
C LEU A 150 7.53 37.24 -16.78
N ARG A 151 8.77 36.77 -16.57
CA ARG A 151 9.88 37.62 -16.14
C ARG A 151 10.38 38.55 -17.26
N HIS A 152 10.26 38.11 -18.52
CA HIS A 152 10.62 38.89 -19.72
C HIS A 152 9.38 39.62 -20.28
#